data_f2c8323a7de2c5dcc77c20fc645ed958
#
_entry.id   f2c8323a7de2c5dcc77c20fc645ed958
#
_cell.length_a   1.000
_cell.length_b   1.000
_cell.length_c   1.000
_cell.angle_alpha   90.00
_cell.angle_beta   90.00
_cell.angle_gamma   90.00
#
_symmetry.space_group_name_H-M   'P 1'
#
loop_
_entity.id
_entity.type
_entity.pdbx_description
1 polymer ?
#
loop_
_entity_poly.entity_id
_entity_poly.type
_entity_poly.pdbx_seq_one_letter_code
_entity_poly.pdbx_strand_id
1 'polypeptide(L)'
;MNFRIGEGWDVHALVPGRRLVIGGVVIEHSMGLLGHSDADVLLHAITDALLGAAGLGDIGTHFPDTDLAFRGADSSVLLAEAARRVRAAGYEIGNIDSTVVAQAPRLAAHIPGMRACIAQALGVQPDQVNVKAKTAERLGPVGQGLAMEARAAALIYRA
;
A
#
# COMPACT_ATOMS: atom_id res chain seq x y z
N MET A 1 10.42 -21.51 -14.75
CA MET A 1 10.19 -20.79 -13.48
C MET A 1 8.81 -20.16 -13.53
N ASN A 2 7.93 -20.52 -12.58
CA ASN A 2 6.51 -20.13 -12.61
C ASN A 2 6.19 -18.96 -11.67
N PHE A 3 7.19 -18.21 -11.21
CA PHE A 3 6.98 -17.05 -10.34
C PHE A 3 7.42 -15.74 -10.98
N ARG A 4 6.83 -14.65 -10.53
CA ARG A 4 7.12 -13.28 -10.95
C ARG A 4 7.24 -12.38 -9.74
N ILE A 5 8.00 -11.32 -9.89
CA ILE A 5 8.12 -10.27 -8.90
C ILE A 5 7.63 -8.95 -9.47
N GLY A 6 7.09 -8.10 -8.61
CA GLY A 6 6.75 -6.72 -8.92
C GLY A 6 7.19 -5.81 -7.80
N GLU A 7 7.46 -4.56 -8.15
CA GLU A 7 7.84 -3.51 -7.23
C GLU A 7 6.80 -2.39 -7.32
N GLY A 8 6.48 -1.78 -6.19
CA GLY A 8 5.60 -0.62 -6.12
C GLY A 8 6.18 0.45 -5.20
N TRP A 9 5.94 1.69 -5.55
CA TRP A 9 6.32 2.86 -4.78
C TRP A 9 5.22 3.90 -4.85
N ASP A 10 4.96 4.57 -3.72
CA ASP A 10 4.01 5.68 -3.65
C ASP A 10 4.47 6.72 -2.65
N VAL A 11 4.02 7.95 -2.83
CA VAL A 11 4.30 9.08 -1.95
C VAL A 11 3.11 10.02 -1.90
N HIS A 12 2.76 10.49 -0.70
CA HIS A 12 1.71 11.47 -0.48
C HIS A 12 2.19 12.58 0.45
N ALA A 13 1.72 13.80 0.19
CA ALA A 13 1.95 14.92 1.09
C ALA A 13 1.19 14.74 2.41
N LEU A 14 1.81 15.17 3.50
CA LEU A 14 1.21 15.18 4.83
C LEU A 14 0.60 16.57 5.07
N VAL A 15 -0.69 16.62 5.37
CA VAL A 15 -1.44 17.88 5.53
C VAL A 15 -2.32 17.85 6.78
N PRO A 16 -2.59 19.03 7.40
CA PRO A 16 -3.54 19.12 8.50
C PRO A 16 -4.98 18.80 8.06
N GLY A 17 -5.80 18.35 9.01
CA GLY A 17 -7.24 18.20 8.81
C GLY A 17 -7.66 16.93 8.06
N ARG A 18 -6.73 16.04 7.77
CA ARG A 18 -7.05 14.73 7.20
C ARG A 18 -6.74 13.62 8.19
N ARG A 19 -7.58 12.58 8.17
CA ARG A 19 -7.34 11.35 8.90
C ARG A 19 -6.14 10.62 8.31
N LEU A 20 -5.25 10.13 9.16
CA LEU A 20 -4.10 9.33 8.75
C LEU A 20 -4.49 7.84 8.68
N VAL A 21 -4.39 7.25 7.50
CA VAL A 21 -4.61 5.82 7.27
C VAL A 21 -3.36 5.23 6.61
N ILE A 22 -2.78 4.21 7.20
CA ILE A 22 -1.62 3.50 6.65
C ILE A 22 -1.82 2.00 6.85
N GLY A 23 -1.70 1.24 5.76
CA GLY A 23 -1.89 -0.21 5.79
C GLY A 23 -3.30 -0.64 6.22
N GLY A 24 -4.31 0.18 5.93
CA GLY A 24 -5.69 -0.02 6.34
C GLY A 24 -5.97 0.31 7.80
N VAL A 25 -5.00 0.84 8.55
CA VAL A 25 -5.13 1.19 9.96
C VAL A 25 -5.23 2.70 10.12
N VAL A 26 -6.25 3.14 10.85
CA VAL A 26 -6.38 4.55 11.26
C VAL A 26 -5.41 4.82 12.40
N ILE A 27 -4.56 5.82 12.21
CA ILE A 27 -3.52 6.19 13.17
C ILE A 27 -3.82 7.58 13.72
N GLU A 28 -3.83 7.73 15.03
CA GLU A 28 -4.00 9.02 15.67
C GLU A 28 -2.79 9.90 15.40
N HIS A 29 -3.03 11.02 14.72
CA HIS A 29 -2.01 12.01 14.37
C HIS A 29 -2.66 13.33 13.99
N SER A 30 -1.94 14.43 14.14
CA SER A 30 -2.45 15.77 13.82
C SER A 30 -2.60 16.03 12.32
N MET A 31 -1.95 15.24 11.47
CA MET A 31 -1.99 15.34 10.03
C MET A 31 -2.32 13.99 9.38
N GLY A 32 -2.80 14.03 8.15
CA GLY A 32 -3.05 12.85 7.33
C GLY A 32 -2.54 13.04 5.91
N LEU A 33 -2.56 11.98 5.12
CA LEU A 33 -2.06 11.99 3.76
C LEU A 33 -3.09 12.58 2.79
N LEU A 34 -2.63 13.41 1.86
CA LEU A 34 -3.44 14.07 0.85
C LEU A 34 -3.50 13.22 -0.42
N GLY A 35 -4.71 12.93 -0.87
CA GLY A 35 -4.95 12.21 -2.12
C GLY A 35 -6.42 12.13 -2.47
N HIS A 36 -6.73 11.55 -3.63
CA HIS A 36 -8.08 11.40 -4.16
C HIS A 36 -8.91 10.36 -3.37
N SER A 37 -8.26 9.28 -2.93
CA SER A 37 -8.81 8.24 -2.04
C SER A 37 -8.53 8.59 -0.57
N ASP A 38 -8.42 7.59 0.30
CA ASP A 38 -7.91 7.75 1.66
C ASP A 38 -6.39 8.03 1.71
N ALA A 39 -5.72 8.00 0.55
CA ALA A 39 -4.29 8.22 0.37
C ALA A 39 -3.41 7.26 1.19
N ASP A 40 -3.85 6.01 1.37
CA ASP A 40 -3.06 4.98 2.04
C ASP A 40 -1.84 4.61 1.20
N VAL A 41 -0.73 5.26 1.50
CA VAL A 41 0.52 5.14 0.73
C VAL A 41 1.06 3.71 0.70
N LEU A 42 0.85 2.94 1.77
CA LEU A 42 1.31 1.55 1.86
C LEU A 42 0.47 0.62 0.99
N LEU A 43 -0.85 0.72 1.07
CA LEU A 43 -1.74 -0.09 0.23
C LEU A 43 -1.59 0.25 -1.25
N HIS A 44 -1.35 1.51 -1.60
CA HIS A 44 -1.08 1.91 -2.99
C HIS A 44 0.20 1.27 -3.53
N ALA A 45 1.29 1.30 -2.75
CA ALA A 45 2.55 0.66 -3.14
C ALA A 45 2.39 -0.87 -3.33
N ILE A 46 1.65 -1.53 -2.45
CA ILE A 46 1.37 -2.97 -2.56
C ILE A 46 0.50 -3.26 -3.80
N THR A 47 -0.50 -2.43 -4.07
CA THR A 47 -1.34 -2.56 -5.25
C THR A 47 -0.52 -2.50 -6.54
N ASP A 48 0.37 -1.51 -6.65
CA ASP A 48 1.27 -1.38 -7.80
C ASP A 48 2.23 -2.57 -7.94
N ALA A 49 2.77 -3.05 -6.83
CA ALA A 49 3.65 -4.22 -6.84
C ALA A 49 2.93 -5.47 -7.40
N LEU A 50 1.69 -5.70 -7.00
CA LEU A 50 0.89 -6.83 -7.46
C LEU A 50 0.53 -6.72 -8.94
N LEU A 51 0.03 -5.55 -9.36
CA LEU A 51 -0.32 -5.31 -10.76
C LEU A 51 0.90 -5.40 -11.65
N GLY A 52 2.04 -4.83 -11.23
CA GLY A 52 3.30 -4.90 -11.94
C GLY A 52 3.82 -6.33 -12.08
N ALA A 53 3.78 -7.14 -11.01
CA ALA A 53 4.17 -8.54 -11.05
C ALA A 53 3.36 -9.35 -12.09
N ALA A 54 2.06 -9.09 -12.18
CA ALA A 54 1.17 -9.74 -13.14
C ALA A 54 1.26 -9.16 -14.57
N GLY A 55 1.99 -8.05 -14.76
CA GLY A 55 2.08 -7.36 -16.05
C GLY A 55 0.79 -6.64 -16.44
N LEU A 56 0.01 -6.19 -15.45
CA LEU A 56 -1.29 -5.56 -15.64
C LEU A 56 -1.25 -4.03 -15.61
N GLY A 57 -0.07 -3.41 -15.59
CA GLY A 57 0.09 -1.97 -15.49
C GLY A 57 0.16 -1.51 -14.03
N ASP A 58 -0.54 -0.46 -13.70
CA ASP A 58 -0.47 0.26 -12.42
C ASP A 58 -1.85 0.63 -11.85
N ILE A 59 -1.84 1.17 -10.63
CA ILE A 59 -3.06 1.60 -9.92
C ILE A 59 -3.84 2.67 -10.70
N GLY A 60 -3.15 3.61 -11.35
CA GLY A 60 -3.78 4.68 -12.12
C GLY A 60 -4.53 4.17 -13.35
N THR A 61 -4.04 3.11 -13.99
CA THR A 61 -4.70 2.45 -15.12
C THR A 61 -5.98 1.75 -14.70
N HIS A 62 -5.98 1.09 -13.54
CA HIS A 62 -7.11 0.30 -13.05
C HIS A 62 -8.14 1.12 -12.27
N PHE A 63 -7.70 2.17 -11.58
CA PHE A 63 -8.51 2.98 -10.68
C PHE A 63 -8.23 4.47 -10.91
N PRO A 64 -8.55 5.02 -12.10
CA PRO A 64 -8.22 6.39 -12.44
C PRO A 64 -8.92 7.39 -11.53
N ASP A 65 -8.22 8.47 -11.16
CA ASP A 65 -8.74 9.55 -10.33
C ASP A 65 -9.94 10.28 -10.98
N THR A 66 -10.09 10.15 -12.30
CA THR A 66 -11.22 10.67 -13.07
C THR A 66 -12.49 9.86 -12.89
N ASP A 67 -12.42 8.63 -12.40
CA ASP A 67 -13.58 7.79 -12.15
C ASP A 67 -14.20 8.12 -10.79
N LEU A 68 -15.39 8.70 -10.81
CA LEU A 68 -16.14 9.07 -9.62
C LEU A 68 -16.46 7.87 -8.70
N ALA A 69 -16.48 6.65 -9.25
CA ALA A 69 -16.71 5.42 -8.49
C ALA A 69 -15.62 5.18 -7.43
N PHE A 70 -14.42 5.72 -7.63
CA PHE A 70 -13.28 5.55 -6.72
C PHE A 70 -12.97 6.77 -5.85
N ARG A 71 -13.76 7.85 -5.99
CA ARG A 71 -13.57 9.06 -5.18
C ARG A 71 -13.83 8.77 -3.70
N GLY A 72 -12.84 9.04 -2.86
CA GLY A 72 -12.90 8.74 -1.44
C GLY A 72 -12.88 7.25 -1.12
N ALA A 73 -12.51 6.40 -2.09
CA ALA A 73 -12.49 4.96 -1.90
C ALA A 73 -11.54 4.55 -0.78
N ASP A 74 -11.94 3.51 -0.06
CA ASP A 74 -11.07 2.78 0.86
C ASP A 74 -10.05 1.99 0.03
N SER A 75 -8.76 2.28 0.24
CA SER A 75 -7.68 1.63 -0.50
C SER A 75 -7.60 0.12 -0.26
N SER A 76 -8.18 -0.39 0.83
CA SER A 76 -8.29 -1.84 1.06
C SER A 76 -9.21 -2.51 0.04
N VAL A 77 -10.26 -1.83 -0.38
CA VAL A 77 -11.16 -2.29 -1.45
C VAL A 77 -10.44 -2.33 -2.79
N LEU A 78 -9.64 -1.30 -3.09
CA LEU A 78 -8.82 -1.26 -4.31
C LEU A 78 -7.78 -2.39 -4.32
N LEU A 79 -7.14 -2.62 -3.18
CA LEU A 79 -6.16 -3.70 -3.01
C LEU A 79 -6.82 -5.09 -3.22
N ALA A 80 -7.99 -5.32 -2.64
CA ALA A 80 -8.74 -6.56 -2.81
C ALA A 80 -9.12 -6.80 -4.28
N GLU A 81 -9.54 -5.75 -4.98
CA GLU A 81 -9.86 -5.84 -6.42
C GLU A 81 -8.60 -6.11 -7.26
N ALA A 82 -7.47 -5.49 -6.95
CA ALA A 82 -6.20 -5.80 -7.61
C ALA A 82 -5.80 -7.26 -7.42
N ALA A 83 -5.93 -7.80 -6.20
CA ALA A 83 -5.68 -9.21 -5.91
C ALA A 83 -6.60 -10.13 -6.73
N ARG A 84 -7.88 -9.77 -6.85
CA ARG A 84 -8.83 -10.51 -7.70
C ARG A 84 -8.40 -10.52 -9.18
N ARG A 85 -7.94 -9.38 -9.70
CA ARG A 85 -7.46 -9.27 -11.09
C ARG A 85 -6.18 -10.08 -11.33
N VAL A 86 -5.26 -10.09 -10.37
CA VAL A 86 -4.05 -10.92 -10.41
C VAL A 86 -4.41 -12.40 -10.48
N ARG A 87 -5.38 -12.86 -9.67
CA ARG A 87 -5.88 -14.24 -9.72
C ARG A 87 -6.59 -14.56 -11.03
N ALA A 88 -7.40 -13.63 -11.55
CA ALA A 88 -8.05 -13.80 -12.84
C ALA A 88 -7.04 -13.93 -14.01
N ALA A 89 -5.84 -13.37 -13.86
CA ALA A 89 -4.74 -13.54 -14.81
C ALA A 89 -3.96 -14.88 -14.62
N GLY A 90 -4.40 -15.74 -13.71
CA GLY A 90 -3.85 -17.06 -13.49
C GLY A 90 -2.67 -17.12 -12.51
N TYR A 91 -2.59 -16.15 -11.59
CA TYR A 91 -1.54 -16.11 -10.58
C TYR A 91 -2.11 -16.20 -9.17
N GLU A 92 -1.31 -16.75 -8.27
CA GLU A 92 -1.51 -16.71 -6.82
C GLU A 92 -0.47 -15.80 -6.16
N ILE A 93 -0.82 -15.25 -5.00
CA ILE A 93 0.07 -14.37 -4.24
C ILE A 93 0.94 -15.21 -3.32
N GLY A 94 2.26 -15.16 -3.51
CA GLY A 94 3.24 -15.84 -2.67
C GLY A 94 3.50 -15.10 -1.38
N ASN A 95 4.01 -13.89 -1.48
CA ASN A 95 4.24 -13.02 -0.32
C ASN A 95 4.36 -11.55 -0.72
N ILE A 96 4.21 -10.69 0.29
CA ILE A 96 4.45 -9.25 0.21
C ILE A 96 5.53 -8.87 1.22
N ASP A 97 6.53 -8.12 0.78
CA ASP A 97 7.45 -7.40 1.64
C ASP A 97 7.32 -5.90 1.38
N SER A 98 7.20 -5.11 2.42
CA SER A 98 6.93 -3.67 2.29
C SER A 98 7.66 -2.85 3.35
N THR A 99 7.88 -1.59 3.01
CA THR A 99 8.49 -0.59 3.90
C THR A 99 7.73 0.71 3.79
N VAL A 100 7.27 1.24 4.92
CA VAL A 100 6.75 2.60 5.01
C VAL A 100 7.80 3.51 5.65
N VAL A 101 8.02 4.67 5.05
CA VAL A 101 8.98 5.68 5.54
C VAL A 101 8.19 6.89 6.02
N ALA A 102 8.29 7.16 7.30
CA ALA A 102 7.62 8.27 7.96
C ALA A 102 8.49 8.81 9.10
N GLN A 103 8.66 10.11 9.17
CA GLN A 103 9.44 10.71 10.27
C GLN A 103 8.68 10.66 11.60
N ALA A 104 7.38 10.84 11.56
CA ALA A 104 6.43 10.69 12.67
C ALA A 104 5.02 10.39 12.10
N PRO A 105 4.11 9.77 12.85
CA PRO A 105 4.29 9.20 14.20
C PRO A 105 5.08 7.89 14.17
N ARG A 106 5.36 7.31 15.35
CA ARG A 106 5.92 5.94 15.44
C ARG A 106 4.89 4.93 14.98
N LEU A 107 5.25 4.05 14.05
CA LEU A 107 4.34 3.10 13.43
C LEU A 107 4.44 1.67 14.01
N ALA A 108 5.45 1.38 14.82
CA ALA A 108 5.75 0.02 15.28
C ALA A 108 4.55 -0.69 15.93
N ALA A 109 3.80 0.00 16.78
CA ALA A 109 2.63 -0.56 17.45
C ALA A 109 1.46 -0.89 16.49
N HIS A 110 1.45 -0.29 15.30
CA HIS A 110 0.38 -0.46 14.30
C HIS A 110 0.70 -1.56 13.27
N ILE A 111 1.95 -2.03 13.20
CA ILE A 111 2.38 -3.03 12.21
C ILE A 111 1.56 -4.32 12.27
N PRO A 112 1.25 -4.91 13.44
CA PRO A 112 0.40 -6.11 13.49
C PRO A 112 -0.97 -5.89 12.87
N GLY A 113 -1.60 -4.75 13.11
CA GLY A 113 -2.88 -4.37 12.51
C GLY A 113 -2.79 -4.18 11.00
N MET A 114 -1.72 -3.53 10.52
CA MET A 114 -1.47 -3.37 9.08
C MET A 114 -1.33 -4.72 8.38
N ARG A 115 -0.55 -5.64 8.93
CA ARG A 115 -0.38 -6.99 8.40
C ARG A 115 -1.71 -7.73 8.30
N ALA A 116 -2.53 -7.64 9.35
CA ALA A 116 -3.84 -8.28 9.38
C ALA A 116 -4.79 -7.71 8.30
N CYS A 117 -4.85 -6.37 8.17
CA CYS A 117 -5.68 -5.71 7.16
C CYS A 117 -5.23 -6.07 5.74
N ILE A 118 -3.93 -6.04 5.47
CA ILE A 118 -3.37 -6.38 4.16
C ILE A 118 -3.64 -7.85 3.83
N ALA A 119 -3.38 -8.77 4.75
CA ALA A 119 -3.62 -10.19 4.55
C ALA A 119 -5.09 -10.48 4.26
N GLN A 120 -6.01 -9.83 4.98
CA GLN A 120 -7.45 -9.96 4.75
C GLN A 120 -7.84 -9.45 3.36
N ALA A 121 -7.37 -8.26 2.96
CA ALA A 121 -7.67 -7.70 1.65
C ALA A 121 -7.14 -8.57 0.50
N LEU A 122 -5.97 -9.15 0.68
CA LEU A 122 -5.34 -10.04 -0.30
C LEU A 122 -5.89 -11.47 -0.30
N GLY A 123 -6.59 -11.88 0.76
CA GLY A 123 -7.03 -13.27 0.93
C GLY A 123 -5.86 -14.24 1.13
N VAL A 124 -4.85 -13.84 1.90
CA VAL A 124 -3.64 -14.63 2.22
C VAL A 124 -3.48 -14.74 3.74
N GLN A 125 -2.53 -15.57 4.17
CA GLN A 125 -2.21 -15.69 5.59
C GLN A 125 -1.33 -14.51 6.06
N PRO A 126 -1.43 -14.08 7.34
CA PRO A 126 -0.63 -12.96 7.85
C PRO A 126 0.88 -13.16 7.75
N ASP A 127 1.38 -14.38 7.77
CA ASP A 127 2.81 -14.70 7.62
C ASP A 127 3.34 -14.48 6.19
N GLN A 128 2.44 -14.35 5.21
CA GLN A 128 2.78 -13.97 3.84
C GLN A 128 2.96 -12.45 3.66
N VAL A 129 2.69 -11.66 4.70
CA VAL A 129 2.76 -10.19 4.65
C VAL A 129 3.77 -9.69 5.66
N ASN A 130 4.78 -8.95 5.19
CA ASN A 130 5.74 -8.26 6.03
C ASN A 130 5.63 -6.74 5.85
N VAL A 131 5.66 -6.01 6.97
CA VAL A 131 5.68 -4.55 6.99
C VAL A 131 6.82 -4.09 7.87
N LYS A 132 7.69 -3.25 7.30
CA LYS A 132 8.77 -2.55 8.00
C LYS A 132 8.45 -1.07 8.07
N ALA A 133 8.79 -0.42 9.15
CA ALA A 133 8.67 1.02 9.29
C ALA A 133 10.04 1.64 9.53
N LYS A 134 10.32 2.74 8.85
CA LYS A 134 11.59 3.47 8.91
C LYS A 134 11.32 4.95 9.04
N THR A 135 12.25 5.67 9.69
CA THR A 135 12.35 7.12 9.51
C THR A 135 13.18 7.43 8.27
N ALA A 136 13.14 8.68 7.81
CA ALA A 136 14.02 9.18 6.77
C ALA A 136 15.29 9.84 7.35
N GLU A 137 15.62 9.59 8.62
CA GLU A 137 16.78 10.18 9.32
C GLU A 137 16.83 11.71 9.21
N ARG A 138 15.65 12.36 9.20
CA ARG A 138 15.45 13.81 9.02
C ARG A 138 15.92 14.36 7.67
N LEU A 139 16.09 13.49 6.68
CA LEU A 139 16.51 13.86 5.33
C LEU A 139 15.32 13.99 4.39
N GLY A 140 15.40 15.00 3.50
CA GLY A 140 14.42 15.22 2.45
C GLY A 140 13.01 15.57 2.95
N PRO A 141 12.01 15.59 2.05
CA PRO A 141 10.63 15.97 2.41
C PRO A 141 10.02 15.05 3.46
N VAL A 142 10.27 13.75 3.39
CA VAL A 142 9.77 12.79 4.39
C VAL A 142 10.42 13.07 5.75
N GLY A 143 11.73 13.29 5.78
CA GLY A 143 12.45 13.61 7.02
C GLY A 143 12.07 14.95 7.63
N GLN A 144 11.52 15.86 6.84
CA GLN A 144 10.99 17.15 7.30
C GLN A 144 9.52 17.08 7.73
N GLY A 145 8.89 15.91 7.64
CA GLY A 145 7.48 15.74 7.99
C GLY A 145 6.48 16.30 6.98
N LEU A 146 6.90 16.47 5.73
CA LEU A 146 6.07 17.03 4.65
C LEU A 146 5.38 15.94 3.82
N ALA A 147 5.85 14.70 3.92
CA ALA A 147 5.35 13.57 3.14
C ALA A 147 5.59 12.26 3.88
N MET A 148 4.92 11.21 3.44
CA MET A 148 5.25 9.82 3.73
C MET A 148 5.39 9.07 2.41
N GLU A 149 6.25 8.07 2.37
CA GLU A 149 6.39 7.19 1.22
C GLU A 149 6.34 5.72 1.64
N ALA A 150 6.02 4.85 0.69
CA ALA A 150 6.08 3.41 0.88
C ALA A 150 6.64 2.73 -0.35
N ARG A 151 7.26 1.57 -0.10
CA ARG A 151 7.73 0.65 -1.13
C ARG A 151 7.23 -0.74 -0.83
N ALA A 152 6.96 -1.50 -1.86
CA ALA A 152 6.54 -2.87 -1.73
C ALA A 152 7.16 -3.74 -2.83
N ALA A 153 7.42 -4.99 -2.47
CA ALA A 153 7.72 -6.05 -3.41
C ALA A 153 6.66 -7.15 -3.26
N ALA A 154 6.20 -7.66 -4.37
CA ALA A 154 5.25 -8.77 -4.41
C ALA A 154 5.88 -9.93 -5.18
N LEU A 155 5.76 -11.13 -4.63
CA LEU A 155 6.02 -12.38 -5.34
C LEU A 155 4.68 -13.04 -5.66
N ILE A 156 4.47 -13.35 -6.93
CA ILE A 156 3.32 -14.11 -7.40
C ILE A 156 3.79 -15.35 -8.17
N TYR A 157 2.95 -16.37 -8.28
CA TYR A 157 3.28 -17.60 -8.99
C TYR A 157 2.06 -18.17 -9.69
N ARG A 158 2.28 -18.97 -10.72
CA ARG A 158 1.23 -19.80 -11.31
C ARG A 158 1.14 -21.10 -10.54
N ALA A 159 -0.05 -21.41 -10.10
CA ALA A 159 -0.34 -22.70 -9.47
C ALA A 159 -0.29 -23.84 -10.49
#